data_8651f212ad7696166682252e592c0968
#
_entry.id   8651f212ad7696166682252e592c0968
#
_cell.length_a   1.000
_cell.length_b   1.000
_cell.length_c   1.000
_cell.angle_alpha   90.00
_cell.angle_beta   90.00
_cell.angle_gamma   90.00
#
_symmetry.space_group_name_H-M   'P 1'
#
loop_
_entity.id
_entity.type
_entity.pdbx_description
1 polymer ?
#
loop_
_entity_poly.entity_id
_entity_poly.type
_entity_poly.pdbx_seq_one_letter_code
_entity_poly.pdbx_strand_id
1 'polypeptide(L)'
;MSINFTGWQAQGIVFIVTLAERIRASGERSKVTWNQSYQLIHARLHRNLLVKQAIVQNTLVASSPSLETVFVEINQKIIVVTGAGSGIGRALVEKFTAEGAKQVIAVDIDAANAAETARASACLAMTADVACEADMIRVIDDVETQVGPIDLFCSNAGLAAGPSEQSPDQEWQISWDVNVMAHVYAARHLVPRMIKRGGGYLLNTASAAGLLNQIGGAAYGVTKHAAVGFGEWLALTYGHQGIKVSLLCPQAVRTAMTAVDPDQLGTEGLQAAAGDGMLEANVVADIVAHGLQQESFLILPHPEVTEYMQRKTADYDRWIKGMNRFHQSLAGD
;
A
#
# COMPACT_ATOMS: atom_id res chain seq x y z
N MET A 1 -0.99 -23.21 -24.86
CA MET A 1 0.29 -23.00 -25.58
C MET A 1 1.01 -21.87 -24.87
N SER A 2 1.92 -22.22 -23.95
CA SER A 2 2.60 -21.24 -23.09
C SER A 2 3.77 -20.61 -23.83
N ILE A 3 3.69 -19.31 -24.11
CA ILE A 3 4.77 -18.55 -24.73
C ILE A 3 5.72 -18.10 -23.63
N ASN A 4 6.93 -18.65 -23.66
CA ASN A 4 7.97 -18.40 -22.66
C ASN A 4 8.68 -17.06 -22.99
N PHE A 5 8.39 -15.99 -22.23
CA PHE A 5 8.89 -14.62 -22.48
C PHE A 5 10.33 -14.35 -22.04
N THR A 6 11.00 -15.29 -21.36
CA THR A 6 12.33 -15.09 -20.77
C THR A 6 13.52 -15.18 -21.75
N GLY A 7 13.32 -15.72 -22.96
CA GLY A 7 14.41 -15.88 -23.94
C GLY A 7 14.74 -14.64 -24.77
N TRP A 8 13.83 -13.67 -24.90
CA TRP A 8 13.98 -12.58 -25.88
C TRP A 8 14.68 -11.33 -25.33
N GLN A 9 14.61 -11.08 -24.03
CA GLN A 9 15.37 -9.97 -23.42
C GLN A 9 16.87 -10.27 -23.36
N ALA A 10 17.23 -11.51 -23.10
CA ALA A 10 18.63 -11.95 -23.10
C ALA A 10 19.29 -11.87 -24.50
N GLN A 11 18.56 -12.20 -25.55
CA GLN A 11 19.10 -12.13 -26.93
C GLN A 11 19.29 -10.69 -27.43
N GLY A 12 18.44 -9.74 -27.00
CA GLY A 12 18.60 -8.33 -27.35
C GLY A 12 19.83 -7.70 -26.71
N ILE A 13 20.10 -8.00 -25.45
CA ILE A 13 21.28 -7.50 -24.72
C ILE A 13 22.57 -8.12 -25.26
N VAL A 14 22.57 -9.42 -25.52
CA VAL A 14 23.73 -10.11 -26.11
C VAL A 14 24.08 -9.54 -27.51
N PHE A 15 23.07 -9.21 -28.34
CA PHE A 15 23.31 -8.63 -29.67
C PHE A 15 23.95 -7.23 -29.58
N ILE A 16 23.53 -6.39 -28.63
CA ILE A 16 24.08 -5.04 -28.42
C ILE A 16 25.53 -5.12 -27.92
N VAL A 17 25.83 -6.01 -26.98
CA VAL A 17 27.19 -6.21 -26.46
C VAL A 17 28.13 -6.76 -27.55
N THR A 18 27.69 -7.73 -28.31
CA THR A 18 28.49 -8.32 -29.41
C THR A 18 28.76 -7.34 -30.56
N LEU A 19 27.81 -6.45 -30.86
CA LEU A 19 27.97 -5.37 -31.82
C LEU A 19 28.96 -4.31 -31.34
N ALA A 20 28.91 -3.93 -30.08
CA ALA A 20 29.85 -2.98 -29.47
C ALA A 20 31.28 -3.53 -29.43
N GLU A 21 31.47 -4.82 -29.18
CA GLU A 21 32.76 -5.49 -29.20
C GLU A 21 33.34 -5.60 -30.63
N ARG A 22 32.51 -5.89 -31.64
CA ARG A 22 32.95 -5.91 -33.05
C ARG A 22 33.37 -4.54 -33.57
N ILE A 23 32.66 -3.47 -33.19
CA ILE A 23 33.05 -2.09 -33.55
C ILE A 23 34.36 -1.68 -32.86
N ARG A 24 34.60 -2.17 -31.64
CA ARG A 24 35.86 -1.93 -30.91
C ARG A 24 37.08 -2.67 -31.55
N ALA A 25 36.86 -3.84 -32.12
CA ALA A 25 37.87 -4.69 -32.70
C ALA A 25 38.24 -4.26 -34.13
N SER A 26 37.41 -3.54 -34.89
CA SER A 26 37.62 -3.21 -36.28
C SER A 26 38.56 -2.02 -36.54
N GLY A 27 38.91 -1.24 -35.51
CA GLY A 27 39.91 -0.16 -35.63
C GLY A 27 39.59 0.97 -36.64
N GLU A 28 38.46 0.90 -37.32
CA GLU A 28 38.05 1.89 -38.33
C GLU A 28 37.45 3.14 -37.67
N ARG A 29 38.18 4.24 -37.74
CA ARG A 29 37.70 5.58 -37.45
C ARG A 29 36.79 6.07 -38.58
N SER A 30 35.62 5.49 -38.77
CA SER A 30 34.57 6.13 -39.58
C SER A 30 33.81 7.13 -38.75
N LYS A 31 33.73 8.37 -39.25
CA LYS A 31 32.99 9.50 -38.66
C LYS A 31 31.48 9.33 -38.81
N VAL A 32 30.94 8.20 -38.43
CA VAL A 32 29.50 8.05 -38.19
C VAL A 32 29.29 8.41 -36.75
N THR A 33 28.75 9.59 -36.51
CA THR A 33 28.48 10.09 -35.15
C THR A 33 27.54 9.12 -34.44
N TRP A 34 27.81 8.84 -33.19
CA TRP A 34 26.94 8.04 -32.27
C TRP A 34 25.46 8.36 -32.41
N ASN A 35 25.15 9.61 -32.73
CA ASN A 35 23.80 10.13 -32.91
C ASN A 35 23.08 9.51 -34.14
N GLN A 36 23.75 9.24 -35.24
CA GLN A 36 23.13 8.66 -36.42
C GLN A 36 22.88 7.15 -36.25
N SER A 37 23.78 6.44 -35.59
CA SER A 37 23.57 5.02 -35.26
C SER A 37 22.45 4.82 -34.24
N TYR A 38 22.36 5.72 -33.24
CA TYR A 38 21.30 5.71 -32.25
C TYR A 38 19.93 5.99 -32.89
N GLN A 39 19.83 6.97 -33.77
CA GLN A 39 18.60 7.31 -34.49
C GLN A 39 18.12 6.19 -35.41
N LEU A 40 19.03 5.46 -36.07
CA LEU A 40 18.67 4.31 -36.91
C LEU A 40 18.17 3.10 -36.11
N ILE A 41 18.80 2.85 -34.95
CA ILE A 41 18.37 1.78 -34.04
C ILE A 41 17.02 2.14 -33.42
N HIS A 42 16.83 3.39 -33.01
CA HIS A 42 15.56 3.88 -32.41
C HIS A 42 14.42 3.84 -33.43
N ALA A 43 14.64 4.26 -34.67
CA ALA A 43 13.65 4.22 -35.74
C ALA A 43 13.26 2.77 -36.10
N ARG A 44 14.21 1.83 -36.06
CA ARG A 44 13.94 0.42 -36.36
C ARG A 44 13.21 -0.29 -35.22
N LEU A 45 13.52 0.03 -33.97
CA LEU A 45 12.79 -0.44 -32.79
C LEU A 45 11.36 0.11 -32.74
N HIS A 46 11.18 1.39 -33.05
CA HIS A 46 9.86 2.02 -33.10
C HIS A 46 8.97 1.44 -34.19
N ARG A 47 9.51 1.17 -35.39
CA ARG A 47 8.81 0.51 -36.50
C ARG A 47 8.37 -0.91 -36.13
N ASN A 48 9.25 -1.68 -35.48
CA ASN A 48 8.92 -3.03 -35.04
C ASN A 48 7.89 -3.04 -33.90
N LEU A 49 7.87 -2.01 -33.05
CA LEU A 49 6.87 -1.85 -31.98
C LEU A 49 5.49 -1.54 -32.58
N LEU A 50 5.41 -0.63 -33.56
CA LEU A 50 4.17 -0.25 -34.23
C LEU A 50 3.59 -1.42 -35.05
N VAL A 51 4.42 -2.20 -35.74
CA VAL A 51 3.97 -3.40 -36.46
C VAL A 51 3.45 -4.47 -35.47
N LYS A 52 4.09 -4.66 -34.34
CA LYS A 52 3.60 -5.58 -33.29
C LYS A 52 2.31 -5.09 -32.64
N GLN A 53 2.18 -3.78 -32.40
CA GLN A 53 0.91 -3.22 -31.89
C GLN A 53 -0.22 -3.40 -32.89
N ALA A 54 0.02 -3.21 -34.20
CA ALA A 54 -0.99 -3.43 -35.24
C ALA A 54 -1.37 -4.92 -35.37
N ILE A 55 -0.42 -5.84 -35.24
CA ILE A 55 -0.70 -7.29 -35.27
C ILE A 55 -1.48 -7.70 -34.01
N VAL A 56 -1.12 -7.20 -32.83
CA VAL A 56 -1.84 -7.49 -31.57
C VAL A 56 -3.27 -6.91 -31.62
N GLN A 57 -3.45 -5.70 -32.14
CA GLN A 57 -4.79 -5.14 -32.28
C GLN A 57 -5.66 -5.91 -33.29
N ASN A 58 -5.12 -6.36 -34.41
CA ASN A 58 -5.89 -7.12 -35.41
C ASN A 58 -6.15 -8.59 -35.02
N THR A 59 -5.34 -9.17 -34.13
CA THR A 59 -5.56 -10.55 -33.62
C THR A 59 -6.53 -10.57 -32.44
N LEU A 60 -6.71 -9.44 -31.71
CA LEU A 60 -7.63 -9.31 -30.58
C LEU A 60 -9.07 -8.99 -30.97
N VAL A 61 -9.35 -8.66 -32.26
CA VAL A 61 -10.72 -8.39 -32.75
C VAL A 61 -11.48 -9.67 -33.16
N ALA A 62 -10.77 -10.80 -33.31
CA ALA A 62 -11.41 -12.08 -33.61
C ALA A 62 -11.36 -13.02 -32.39
N SER A 63 -12.45 -13.08 -31.64
CA SER A 63 -12.72 -13.99 -30.53
C SER A 63 -12.02 -13.69 -29.19
N SER A 64 -12.49 -12.71 -28.46
CA SER A 64 -12.44 -12.74 -27.00
C SER A 64 -13.86 -12.90 -26.45
N PRO A 65 -14.11 -13.92 -25.60
CA PRO A 65 -15.16 -13.78 -24.62
C PRO A 65 -14.79 -12.53 -23.81
N SER A 66 -15.77 -11.68 -23.53
CA SER A 66 -15.62 -10.52 -22.66
C SER A 66 -14.78 -10.94 -21.44
N LEU A 67 -13.55 -10.43 -21.32
CA LEU A 67 -12.87 -10.39 -20.04
C LEU A 67 -13.73 -9.45 -19.19
N GLU A 68 -14.75 -10.00 -18.54
CA GLU A 68 -15.32 -9.35 -17.37
C GLU A 68 -14.13 -9.16 -16.44
N THR A 69 -13.73 -7.92 -16.30
CA THR A 69 -12.76 -7.51 -15.28
C THR A 69 -13.44 -7.88 -13.96
N VAL A 70 -12.99 -8.98 -13.33
CA VAL A 70 -13.52 -9.43 -12.04
C VAL A 70 -13.01 -8.42 -11.04
N PHE A 71 -13.79 -7.37 -10.80
CA PHE A 71 -13.56 -6.44 -9.72
C PHE A 71 -13.74 -7.19 -8.39
N VAL A 72 -12.91 -6.89 -7.40
CA VAL A 72 -13.16 -7.35 -6.04
C VAL A 72 -14.37 -6.60 -5.51
N GLU A 73 -15.53 -7.24 -5.53
CA GLU A 73 -16.75 -6.70 -4.93
C GLU A 73 -16.67 -6.86 -3.42
N ILE A 74 -16.98 -5.81 -2.69
CA ILE A 74 -17.20 -5.84 -1.22
C ILE A 74 -18.46 -6.66 -0.89
N ASN A 75 -19.40 -6.64 -1.81
CA ASN A 75 -20.67 -7.36 -1.71
C ASN A 75 -20.44 -8.85 -1.41
N GLN A 76 -21.18 -9.38 -0.43
CA GLN A 76 -21.14 -10.78 0.03
C GLN A 76 -19.80 -11.23 0.62
N LYS A 77 -18.87 -10.34 0.98
CA LYS A 77 -17.59 -10.66 1.61
C LYS A 77 -17.66 -10.68 3.13
N ILE A 78 -16.88 -11.55 3.74
CA ILE A 78 -16.59 -11.53 5.18
C ILE A 78 -15.33 -10.71 5.39
N ILE A 79 -15.46 -9.61 6.15
CA ILE A 79 -14.44 -8.59 6.30
C ILE A 79 -14.13 -8.35 7.76
N VAL A 80 -12.85 -8.35 8.12
CA VAL A 80 -12.37 -7.98 9.44
C VAL A 80 -11.68 -6.62 9.34
N VAL A 81 -11.98 -5.70 10.26
CA VAL A 81 -11.33 -4.38 10.36
C VAL A 81 -10.82 -4.18 11.78
N THR A 82 -9.51 -3.98 11.94
CA THR A 82 -8.89 -3.66 13.23
C THR A 82 -8.79 -2.15 13.44
N GLY A 83 -8.80 -1.69 14.70
CA GLY A 83 -8.91 -0.27 15.03
C GLY A 83 -10.26 0.32 14.59
N ALA A 84 -11.30 -0.50 14.67
CA ALA A 84 -12.64 -0.21 14.16
C ALA A 84 -13.47 0.68 15.10
N GLY A 85 -12.99 0.93 16.29
CA GLY A 85 -13.71 1.76 17.29
C GLY A 85 -13.75 3.24 16.94
N SER A 86 -12.90 3.74 16.04
CA SER A 86 -12.87 5.17 15.68
C SER A 86 -12.27 5.41 14.31
N GLY A 87 -12.27 6.68 13.87
CA GLY A 87 -11.53 7.18 12.71
C GLY A 87 -11.74 6.39 11.43
N ILE A 88 -10.65 6.09 10.73
CA ILE A 88 -10.66 5.37 9.44
C ILE A 88 -11.27 3.98 9.60
N GLY A 89 -10.94 3.25 10.69
CA GLY A 89 -11.46 1.90 10.92
C GLY A 89 -12.98 1.87 11.04
N ARG A 90 -13.58 2.79 11.83
CA ARG A 90 -15.04 2.95 11.93
C ARG A 90 -15.65 3.27 10.55
N ALA A 91 -15.08 4.21 9.84
CA ALA A 91 -15.57 4.60 8.51
C ALA A 91 -15.50 3.45 7.50
N LEU A 92 -14.47 2.60 7.56
CA LEU A 92 -14.36 1.39 6.74
C LEU A 92 -15.48 0.39 7.08
N VAL A 93 -15.77 0.16 8.37
CA VAL A 93 -16.87 -0.72 8.79
C VAL A 93 -18.20 -0.22 8.23
N GLU A 94 -18.49 1.07 8.40
CA GLU A 94 -19.72 1.71 7.89
C GLU A 94 -19.82 1.56 6.37
N LYS A 95 -18.74 1.86 5.66
CA LYS A 95 -18.68 1.79 4.20
C LYS A 95 -18.89 0.37 3.67
N PHE A 96 -18.17 -0.60 4.20
CA PHE A 96 -18.27 -1.99 3.74
C PHE A 96 -19.63 -2.61 4.05
N THR A 97 -20.22 -2.25 5.19
CA THR A 97 -21.59 -2.67 5.49
C THR A 97 -22.59 -2.07 4.51
N ALA A 98 -22.47 -0.79 4.20
CA ALA A 98 -23.32 -0.11 3.22
C ALA A 98 -23.17 -0.68 1.79
N GLU A 99 -22.00 -1.20 1.43
CA GLU A 99 -21.75 -1.86 0.14
C GLU A 99 -22.17 -3.34 0.10
N GLY A 100 -22.85 -3.83 1.12
CA GLY A 100 -23.46 -5.16 1.11
C GLY A 100 -22.50 -6.28 1.47
N ALA A 101 -21.45 -6.02 2.26
CA ALA A 101 -20.64 -7.08 2.82
C ALA A 101 -21.54 -8.11 3.52
N LYS A 102 -21.22 -9.40 3.36
CA LYS A 102 -21.98 -10.48 4.02
C LYS A 102 -21.92 -10.34 5.54
N GLN A 103 -20.74 -10.02 6.04
CA GLN A 103 -20.51 -9.72 7.45
C GLN A 103 -19.24 -8.86 7.60
N VAL A 104 -19.34 -7.81 8.41
CA VAL A 104 -18.17 -7.06 8.86
C VAL A 104 -17.93 -7.35 10.33
N ILE A 105 -16.68 -7.49 10.74
CA ILE A 105 -16.26 -7.68 12.11
C ILE A 105 -15.41 -6.47 12.53
N ALA A 106 -15.96 -5.66 13.43
CA ALA A 106 -15.31 -4.50 14.01
C ALA A 106 -14.45 -4.95 15.20
N VAL A 107 -13.12 -4.89 15.05
CA VAL A 107 -12.16 -5.28 16.10
C VAL A 107 -11.48 -4.04 16.65
N ASP A 108 -11.48 -3.89 17.96
CA ASP A 108 -10.77 -2.80 18.66
C ASP A 108 -10.28 -3.26 20.03
N ILE A 109 -9.27 -2.60 20.56
CA ILE A 109 -8.82 -2.81 21.95
C ILE A 109 -9.86 -2.23 22.95
N ASP A 110 -10.57 -1.18 22.55
CA ASP A 110 -11.67 -0.59 23.30
C ASP A 110 -12.99 -1.31 22.94
N ALA A 111 -13.42 -2.17 23.85
CA ALA A 111 -14.65 -2.95 23.70
C ALA A 111 -15.91 -2.08 23.52
N ALA A 112 -15.98 -0.92 24.19
CA ALA A 112 -17.14 -0.03 24.12
C ALA A 112 -17.22 0.63 22.74
N ASN A 113 -16.11 1.14 22.22
CA ASN A 113 -16.04 1.76 20.91
C ASN A 113 -16.29 0.74 19.78
N ALA A 114 -15.74 -0.50 19.90
CA ALA A 114 -16.04 -1.59 18.96
C ALA A 114 -17.54 -1.91 18.93
N ALA A 115 -18.16 -2.04 20.11
CA ALA A 115 -19.59 -2.32 20.25
C ALA A 115 -20.48 -1.18 19.72
N GLU A 116 -20.08 0.07 19.91
CA GLU A 116 -20.78 1.23 19.34
C GLU A 116 -20.78 1.21 17.84
N THR A 117 -19.59 1.03 17.21
CA THR A 117 -19.45 0.91 15.76
C THR A 117 -20.28 -0.25 15.21
N ALA A 118 -20.20 -1.41 15.87
CA ALA A 118 -20.94 -2.60 15.43
C ALA A 118 -22.45 -2.39 15.50
N ARG A 119 -22.96 -1.75 16.56
CA ARG A 119 -24.38 -1.45 16.71
C ARG A 119 -24.87 -0.46 15.64
N ALA A 120 -24.08 0.58 15.35
CA ALA A 120 -24.42 1.59 14.35
C ALA A 120 -24.45 1.01 12.93
N SER A 121 -23.59 0.03 12.64
CA SER A 121 -23.44 -0.58 11.32
C SER A 121 -24.12 -1.97 11.20
N ALA A 122 -24.82 -2.43 12.22
CA ALA A 122 -25.43 -3.77 12.26
C ALA A 122 -24.43 -4.91 11.95
N CYS A 123 -23.21 -4.81 12.47
CA CYS A 123 -22.14 -5.77 12.28
C CYS A 123 -21.71 -6.45 13.60
N LEU A 124 -20.69 -7.29 13.61
CA LEU A 124 -20.17 -7.93 14.81
C LEU A 124 -19.03 -7.12 15.43
N ALA A 125 -18.94 -7.14 16.77
CA ALA A 125 -17.82 -6.57 17.52
C ALA A 125 -16.97 -7.65 18.17
N MET A 126 -15.65 -7.46 18.15
CA MET A 126 -14.71 -8.27 18.93
C MET A 126 -13.69 -7.35 19.61
N THR A 127 -13.28 -7.72 20.82
CA THR A 127 -12.22 -7.01 21.53
C THR A 127 -10.90 -7.73 21.36
N ALA A 128 -9.85 -7.03 20.92
CA ALA A 128 -8.51 -7.61 20.77
C ALA A 128 -7.44 -6.53 20.81
N ASP A 129 -6.31 -6.85 21.42
CA ASP A 129 -5.07 -6.10 21.27
C ASP A 129 -4.29 -6.65 20.06
N VAL A 130 -4.16 -5.84 19.01
CA VAL A 130 -3.45 -6.25 17.79
C VAL A 130 -1.95 -6.46 18.00
N ALA A 131 -1.37 -5.91 19.08
CA ALA A 131 0.00 -6.16 19.50
C ALA A 131 0.19 -7.54 20.13
N CYS A 132 -0.90 -8.22 20.50
CA CYS A 132 -0.90 -9.56 21.06
C CYS A 132 -1.21 -10.61 19.99
N GLU A 133 -0.23 -11.45 19.63
CA GLU A 133 -0.43 -12.48 18.60
C GLU A 133 -1.55 -13.46 18.97
N ALA A 134 -1.69 -13.82 20.27
CA ALA A 134 -2.73 -14.74 20.72
C ALA A 134 -4.14 -14.16 20.51
N ASP A 135 -4.32 -12.86 20.69
CA ASP A 135 -5.58 -12.18 20.40
C ASP A 135 -5.89 -12.20 18.89
N MET A 136 -4.88 -11.96 18.06
CA MET A 136 -5.03 -12.03 16.60
C MET A 136 -5.40 -13.44 16.12
N ILE A 137 -4.79 -14.48 16.69
CA ILE A 137 -5.15 -15.89 16.42
C ILE A 137 -6.61 -16.10 16.80
N ARG A 138 -7.01 -15.72 18.00
CA ARG A 138 -8.39 -15.89 18.51
C ARG A 138 -9.39 -15.20 17.59
N VAL A 139 -9.16 -13.94 17.19
CA VAL A 139 -10.05 -13.23 16.28
C VAL A 139 -10.20 -13.97 14.95
N ILE A 140 -9.10 -14.41 14.36
CA ILE A 140 -9.12 -15.12 13.07
C ILE A 140 -9.86 -16.46 13.20
N ASP A 141 -9.57 -17.25 14.25
CA ASP A 141 -10.16 -18.56 14.47
C ASP A 141 -11.66 -18.47 14.76
N ASP A 142 -12.06 -17.53 15.62
CA ASP A 142 -13.47 -17.29 15.96
C ASP A 142 -14.28 -16.88 14.72
N VAL A 143 -13.75 -15.94 13.92
CA VAL A 143 -14.44 -15.49 12.70
C VAL A 143 -14.55 -16.64 11.69
N GLU A 144 -13.45 -17.32 11.40
CA GLU A 144 -13.48 -18.41 10.40
C GLU A 144 -14.33 -19.59 10.83
N THR A 145 -14.47 -19.85 12.15
CA THR A 145 -15.28 -20.95 12.67
C THR A 145 -16.77 -20.58 12.76
N GLN A 146 -17.11 -19.37 13.20
CA GLN A 146 -18.47 -18.98 13.52
C GLN A 146 -19.19 -18.26 12.38
N VAL A 147 -18.44 -17.52 11.53
CA VAL A 147 -18.98 -16.69 10.44
C VAL A 147 -18.65 -17.28 9.07
N GLY A 148 -17.40 -17.66 8.88
CA GLY A 148 -16.89 -18.24 7.63
C GLY A 148 -15.52 -17.69 7.23
N PRO A 149 -15.00 -18.12 6.06
CA PRO A 149 -13.70 -17.71 5.58
C PRO A 149 -13.56 -16.19 5.43
N ILE A 150 -12.51 -15.60 6.00
CA ILE A 150 -12.24 -14.17 5.89
C ILE A 150 -11.77 -13.86 4.47
N ASP A 151 -12.56 -13.09 3.72
CA ASP A 151 -12.23 -12.68 2.33
C ASP A 151 -11.25 -11.49 2.31
N LEU A 152 -11.49 -10.50 3.19
CA LEU A 152 -10.69 -9.27 3.32
C LEU A 152 -10.33 -9.04 4.78
N PHE A 153 -9.05 -8.83 5.06
CA PHE A 153 -8.58 -8.43 6.39
C PHE A 153 -7.93 -7.04 6.31
N CYS A 154 -8.53 -6.07 7.02
CA CYS A 154 -8.03 -4.70 7.10
C CYS A 154 -7.23 -4.52 8.39
N SER A 155 -5.92 -4.67 8.33
CA SER A 155 -4.99 -4.31 9.40
C SER A 155 -4.88 -2.79 9.45
N ASN A 156 -5.83 -2.15 10.15
CA ASN A 156 -5.94 -0.69 10.17
C ASN A 156 -5.54 -0.08 11.52
N ALA A 157 -5.60 -0.82 12.63
CA ALA A 157 -5.16 -0.32 13.92
C ALA A 157 -3.74 0.25 13.83
N GLY A 158 -3.52 1.39 14.49
CA GLY A 158 -2.24 2.07 14.49
C GLY A 158 -2.18 3.14 15.57
N LEU A 159 -1.00 3.54 15.95
CA LEU A 159 -0.77 4.62 16.89
C LEU A 159 0.43 5.47 16.47
N ALA A 160 0.49 6.69 17.01
CA ALA A 160 1.62 7.58 16.88
C ALA A 160 2.22 7.80 18.28
N ALA A 161 3.42 7.27 18.49
CA ALA A 161 4.22 7.49 19.68
C ALA A 161 5.68 7.62 19.27
N GLY A 162 6.54 8.07 20.17
CA GLY A 162 7.97 8.22 19.93
C GLY A 162 8.31 9.35 18.96
N PRO A 163 8.09 10.63 19.33
CA PRO A 163 8.30 11.77 18.45
C PRO A 163 9.78 11.97 18.06
N SER A 164 10.73 11.53 18.87
CA SER A 164 12.15 11.73 18.60
C SER A 164 12.99 10.50 18.98
N GLU A 165 14.30 10.55 18.70
CA GLU A 165 15.28 9.56 19.12
C GLU A 165 15.47 9.51 20.67
N GLN A 166 15.06 10.58 21.38
CA GLN A 166 15.09 10.64 22.84
C GLN A 166 13.89 9.95 23.51
N SER A 167 12.90 9.55 22.71
CA SER A 167 11.71 8.86 23.22
C SER A 167 12.10 7.55 23.92
N PRO A 168 11.42 7.20 25.04
CA PRO A 168 11.66 5.96 25.75
C PRO A 168 11.53 4.72 24.85
N ASP A 169 12.34 3.68 25.12
CA ASP A 169 12.30 2.42 24.35
C ASP A 169 10.91 1.81 24.29
N GLN A 170 10.07 2.01 25.32
CA GLN A 170 8.70 1.53 25.38
C GLN A 170 7.81 2.17 24.29
N GLU A 171 8.01 3.44 23.95
CA GLU A 171 7.27 4.11 22.86
C GLU A 171 7.68 3.60 21.48
N TRP A 172 8.97 3.30 21.31
CA TRP A 172 9.47 2.63 20.11
C TRP A 172 8.90 1.21 19.98
N GLN A 173 8.90 0.46 21.09
CA GLN A 173 8.41 -0.91 21.09
C GLN A 173 6.90 -0.98 20.81
N ILE A 174 6.08 -0.19 21.51
CA ILE A 174 4.63 -0.21 21.24
C ILE A 174 4.30 0.26 19.82
N SER A 175 5.04 1.23 19.28
CA SER A 175 4.91 1.65 17.89
C SER A 175 5.22 0.50 16.92
N TRP A 176 6.25 -0.29 17.21
CA TRP A 176 6.62 -1.45 16.42
C TRP A 176 5.57 -2.56 16.50
N ASP A 177 5.11 -2.88 17.71
CA ASP A 177 4.16 -3.97 17.94
C ASP A 177 2.83 -3.69 17.26
N VAL A 178 2.31 -2.46 17.36
CA VAL A 178 1.03 -2.10 16.77
C VAL A 178 1.14 -1.80 15.27
N ASN A 179 2.12 -0.98 14.85
CA ASN A 179 2.18 -0.52 13.45
C ASN A 179 2.83 -1.52 12.49
N VAL A 180 3.56 -2.53 13.01
CA VAL A 180 4.30 -3.51 12.19
C VAL A 180 3.86 -4.94 12.51
N MET A 181 4.02 -5.37 13.77
CA MET A 181 3.79 -6.77 14.16
C MET A 181 2.32 -7.19 13.99
N ALA A 182 1.37 -6.27 14.18
CA ALA A 182 -0.05 -6.54 13.90
C ALA A 182 -0.29 -7.00 12.45
N HIS A 183 0.35 -6.36 11.47
CA HIS A 183 0.30 -6.77 10.06
C HIS A 183 0.95 -8.15 9.86
N VAL A 184 2.08 -8.39 10.54
CA VAL A 184 2.80 -9.68 10.49
C VAL A 184 1.93 -10.79 11.05
N TYR A 185 1.30 -10.60 12.21
CA TYR A 185 0.42 -11.60 12.83
C TYR A 185 -0.79 -11.92 11.95
N ALA A 186 -1.47 -10.90 11.42
CA ALA A 186 -2.57 -11.12 10.48
C ALA A 186 -2.14 -11.97 9.28
N ALA A 187 -1.05 -11.59 8.61
CA ALA A 187 -0.54 -12.30 7.44
C ALA A 187 -0.08 -13.73 7.77
N ARG A 188 0.63 -13.92 8.88
CA ARG A 188 1.13 -15.23 9.35
C ARG A 188 0.02 -16.26 9.47
N HIS A 189 -1.13 -15.87 10.00
CA HIS A 189 -2.23 -16.76 10.27
C HIS A 189 -3.26 -16.84 9.13
N LEU A 190 -3.37 -15.80 8.29
CA LEU A 190 -4.35 -15.77 7.19
C LEU A 190 -3.78 -16.24 5.86
N VAL A 191 -2.57 -15.85 5.48
CA VAL A 191 -2.01 -16.17 4.16
C VAL A 191 -2.04 -17.66 3.85
N PRO A 192 -1.60 -18.58 4.75
CA PRO A 192 -1.68 -20.00 4.48
C PRO A 192 -3.12 -20.52 4.29
N ARG A 193 -4.09 -19.95 5.02
CA ARG A 193 -5.50 -20.30 4.92
C ARG A 193 -6.10 -19.78 3.61
N MET A 194 -5.80 -18.54 3.25
CA MET A 194 -6.23 -17.91 2.00
C MET A 194 -5.70 -18.66 0.79
N ILE A 195 -4.41 -19.02 0.77
CA ILE A 195 -3.81 -19.80 -0.32
C ILE A 195 -4.53 -21.15 -0.50
N LYS A 196 -4.82 -21.87 0.58
CA LYS A 196 -5.53 -23.18 0.52
C LYS A 196 -6.90 -23.09 -0.13
N ARG A 197 -7.57 -21.93 -0.06
CA ARG A 197 -8.91 -21.72 -0.63
C ARG A 197 -8.90 -20.92 -1.95
N GLY A 198 -7.70 -20.69 -2.53
CA GLY A 198 -7.55 -20.05 -3.84
C GLY A 198 -7.29 -18.55 -3.82
N GLY A 199 -7.12 -17.96 -2.65
CA GLY A 199 -6.74 -16.57 -2.50
C GLY A 199 -7.46 -15.82 -1.37
N GLY A 200 -7.15 -14.53 -1.25
CA GLY A 200 -7.73 -13.61 -0.27
C GLY A 200 -7.10 -12.23 -0.40
N TYR A 201 -7.58 -11.29 0.40
CA TYR A 201 -7.16 -9.89 0.33
C TYR A 201 -6.68 -9.35 1.68
N LEU A 202 -5.56 -8.65 1.69
CA LEU A 202 -5.02 -7.93 2.84
C LEU A 202 -4.95 -6.43 2.53
N LEU A 203 -5.62 -5.61 3.32
CA LEU A 203 -5.47 -4.15 3.31
C LEU A 203 -4.66 -3.74 4.54
N ASN A 204 -3.48 -3.16 4.34
CA ASN A 204 -2.65 -2.67 5.42
C ASN A 204 -2.66 -1.13 5.44
N THR A 205 -3.08 -0.53 6.55
CA THR A 205 -3.01 0.92 6.74
C THR A 205 -1.61 1.32 7.18
N ALA A 206 -0.82 1.77 6.23
CA ALA A 206 0.47 2.41 6.48
C ALA A 206 0.26 3.92 6.75
N SER A 207 0.88 4.78 5.98
CA SER A 207 0.77 6.24 5.99
C SER A 207 1.61 6.83 4.86
N ALA A 208 1.34 8.06 4.44
CA ALA A 208 2.29 8.84 3.66
C ALA A 208 3.65 8.98 4.36
N ALA A 209 3.67 8.95 5.71
CA ALA A 209 4.88 8.87 6.51
C ALA A 209 5.74 7.63 6.20
N GLY A 210 5.15 6.52 5.76
CA GLY A 210 5.86 5.32 5.33
C GLY A 210 6.54 5.47 3.96
N LEU A 211 6.19 6.49 3.20
CA LEU A 211 6.72 6.78 1.86
C LEU A 211 7.68 7.99 1.89
N LEU A 212 7.34 9.02 2.68
CA LEU A 212 8.00 10.33 2.69
C LEU A 212 8.79 10.61 3.96
N ASN A 213 8.51 9.89 5.04
CA ASN A 213 8.87 10.16 6.43
C ASN A 213 7.96 11.21 7.10
N GLN A 214 8.16 11.44 8.41
CA GLN A 214 7.33 12.32 9.23
C GLN A 214 8.23 13.22 10.08
N ILE A 215 8.07 14.54 9.94
CA ILE A 215 8.66 15.51 10.86
C ILE A 215 8.00 15.33 12.23
N GLY A 216 8.79 15.31 13.32
CA GLY A 216 8.26 15.16 14.69
C GLY A 216 7.62 13.80 14.99
N GLY A 217 7.91 12.76 14.21
CA GLY A 217 7.36 11.41 14.40
C GLY A 217 8.39 10.32 14.08
N ALA A 218 9.48 10.22 14.87
CA ALA A 218 10.59 9.33 14.57
C ALA A 218 10.18 7.86 14.54
N ALA A 219 9.61 7.32 15.63
CA ALA A 219 9.18 5.93 15.68
C ALA A 219 7.99 5.68 14.74
N TYR A 220 7.07 6.63 14.60
CA TYR A 220 5.96 6.54 13.65
C TYR A 220 6.47 6.42 12.21
N GLY A 221 7.33 7.34 11.76
CA GLY A 221 7.88 7.32 10.41
C GLY A 221 8.64 6.03 10.10
N VAL A 222 9.48 5.55 11.03
CA VAL A 222 10.23 4.30 10.90
C VAL A 222 9.29 3.10 10.78
N THR A 223 8.30 2.98 11.69
CA THR A 223 7.37 1.84 11.70
C THR A 223 6.45 1.84 10.49
N LYS A 224 6.01 3.01 10.00
CA LYS A 224 5.22 3.11 8.78
C LYS A 224 6.02 2.77 7.50
N HIS A 225 7.32 3.06 7.45
CA HIS A 225 8.20 2.53 6.39
C HIS A 225 8.31 1.01 6.46
N ALA A 226 8.45 0.44 7.65
CA ALA A 226 8.46 -1.01 7.82
C ALA A 226 7.15 -1.66 7.38
N ALA A 227 5.99 -1.05 7.67
CA ALA A 227 4.69 -1.52 7.21
C ALA A 227 4.56 -1.49 5.67
N VAL A 228 5.08 -0.43 5.01
CA VAL A 228 5.15 -0.38 3.54
C VAL A 228 6.01 -1.52 3.00
N GLY A 229 7.26 -1.66 3.49
CA GLY A 229 8.17 -2.72 3.04
C GLY A 229 7.60 -4.12 3.26
N PHE A 230 6.87 -4.34 4.36
CA PHE A 230 6.21 -5.62 4.62
C PHE A 230 5.06 -5.89 3.64
N GLY A 231 4.23 -4.87 3.33
CA GLY A 231 3.15 -5.00 2.35
C GLY A 231 3.67 -5.26 0.94
N GLU A 232 4.74 -4.59 0.52
CA GLU A 232 5.44 -4.85 -0.74
C GLU A 232 5.94 -6.30 -0.80
N TRP A 233 6.60 -6.75 0.27
CA TRP A 233 7.11 -8.13 0.35
C TRP A 233 5.98 -9.17 0.24
N LEU A 234 4.84 -8.96 0.89
CA LEU A 234 3.67 -9.84 0.78
C LEU A 234 3.15 -9.92 -0.66
N ALA A 235 2.97 -8.77 -1.32
CA ALA A 235 2.49 -8.71 -2.69
C ALA A 235 3.45 -9.42 -3.66
N LEU A 236 4.75 -9.16 -3.54
CA LEU A 236 5.79 -9.79 -4.35
C LEU A 236 5.87 -11.30 -4.13
N THR A 237 5.72 -11.74 -2.88
CA THR A 237 5.92 -13.15 -2.51
C THR A 237 4.71 -14.02 -2.81
N TYR A 238 3.50 -13.53 -2.55
CA TYR A 238 2.29 -14.35 -2.59
C TYR A 238 1.28 -13.96 -3.66
N GLY A 239 1.52 -12.89 -4.44
CA GLY A 239 0.61 -12.46 -5.49
C GLY A 239 0.29 -13.55 -6.50
N HIS A 240 1.28 -14.35 -6.91
CA HIS A 240 1.11 -15.48 -7.82
C HIS A 240 0.30 -16.66 -7.21
N GLN A 241 0.04 -16.63 -5.90
CA GLN A 241 -0.77 -17.63 -5.18
C GLN A 241 -2.18 -17.09 -4.84
N GLY A 242 -2.60 -16.00 -5.47
CA GLY A 242 -3.92 -15.42 -5.29
C GLY A 242 -4.07 -14.49 -4.09
N ILE A 243 -2.97 -14.10 -3.42
CA ILE A 243 -3.01 -13.13 -2.32
C ILE A 243 -2.92 -11.72 -2.90
N LYS A 244 -3.98 -10.94 -2.72
CA LYS A 244 -4.02 -9.52 -3.07
C LYS A 244 -3.66 -8.67 -1.86
N VAL A 245 -2.91 -7.61 -2.10
CA VAL A 245 -2.46 -6.70 -1.05
C VAL A 245 -2.66 -5.26 -1.49
N SER A 246 -3.27 -4.46 -0.63
CA SER A 246 -3.28 -3.00 -0.78
C SER A 246 -2.65 -2.32 0.43
N LEU A 247 -1.96 -1.23 0.17
CA LEU A 247 -1.44 -0.32 1.18
C LEU A 247 -2.23 0.99 1.16
N LEU A 248 -2.91 1.29 2.24
CA LEU A 248 -3.54 2.59 2.45
C LEU A 248 -2.49 3.55 3.05
N CYS A 249 -2.14 4.62 2.34
CA CYS A 249 -1.12 5.58 2.74
C CYS A 249 -1.67 7.02 2.78
N PRO A 250 -2.50 7.38 3.77
CA PRO A 250 -3.04 8.72 3.90
C PRO A 250 -2.01 9.69 4.49
N GLN A 251 -2.18 10.99 4.22
CA GLN A 251 -1.67 12.09 5.03
C GLN A 251 -2.62 12.34 6.21
N ALA A 252 -2.81 13.59 6.63
CA ALA A 252 -3.66 13.91 7.76
C ALA A 252 -5.16 13.60 7.48
N VAL A 253 -5.78 12.86 8.38
CA VAL A 253 -7.21 12.52 8.36
C VAL A 253 -7.81 12.91 9.70
N ARG A 254 -9.00 13.53 9.71
CA ARG A 254 -9.70 13.90 10.95
C ARG A 254 -10.14 12.65 11.70
N THR A 255 -9.38 12.32 12.73
CA THR A 255 -9.58 11.16 13.61
C THR A 255 -9.22 11.52 15.04
N ALA A 256 -9.48 10.62 15.98
CA ALA A 256 -9.02 10.80 17.36
C ALA A 256 -7.48 10.95 17.44
N MET A 257 -6.73 10.29 16.57
CA MET A 257 -5.27 10.39 16.51
C MET A 257 -4.77 11.81 16.17
N THR A 258 -5.49 12.55 15.35
CA THR A 258 -5.15 13.93 14.96
C THR A 258 -5.81 14.99 15.81
N ALA A 259 -6.79 14.61 16.65
CA ALA A 259 -7.47 15.48 17.60
C ALA A 259 -6.82 15.46 19.00
N VAL A 260 -5.96 14.49 19.25
CA VAL A 260 -5.27 14.31 20.53
C VAL A 260 -4.07 15.25 20.58
N ASP A 261 -3.89 15.79 21.76
CA ASP A 261 -2.84 16.66 22.27
C ASP A 261 -1.71 16.95 21.26
N PRO A 262 -1.54 18.22 20.84
CA PRO A 262 -0.44 18.63 19.97
C PRO A 262 0.93 18.11 20.44
N ASP A 263 1.09 17.81 21.72
CA ASP A 263 2.33 17.31 22.31
C ASP A 263 2.65 15.85 21.98
N GLN A 264 1.67 15.05 21.50
CA GLN A 264 1.92 13.63 21.16
C GLN A 264 2.43 13.40 19.72
N LEU A 265 2.07 14.28 18.77
CA LEU A 265 2.60 14.23 17.41
C LEU A 265 3.64 15.33 17.13
N GLY A 266 3.85 16.24 18.12
CA GLY A 266 4.46 17.54 17.90
C GLY A 266 3.58 18.41 16.99
N THR A 267 3.28 19.64 17.35
CA THR A 267 2.50 20.58 16.50
C THR A 267 3.03 20.66 15.07
N GLU A 268 4.34 20.59 14.92
CA GLU A 268 5.05 20.60 13.64
C GLU A 268 4.73 19.37 12.77
N GLY A 269 4.68 18.19 13.37
CA GLY A 269 4.37 16.94 12.67
C GLY A 269 2.96 16.94 12.08
N LEU A 270 1.98 17.42 12.84
CA LEU A 270 0.60 17.56 12.36
C LEU A 270 0.49 18.65 11.30
N GLN A 271 1.14 19.79 11.47
CA GLN A 271 1.18 20.88 10.48
C GLN A 271 1.80 20.39 9.17
N ALA A 272 2.91 19.66 9.24
CA ALA A 272 3.54 19.08 8.06
C ALA A 272 2.62 18.08 7.34
N ALA A 273 1.94 17.21 8.09
CA ALA A 273 1.03 16.21 7.53
C ALA A 273 -0.27 16.81 6.98
N ALA A 274 -0.69 17.97 7.48
CA ALA A 274 -1.92 18.66 7.09
C ALA A 274 -1.69 19.74 6.02
N GLY A 275 -0.48 19.89 5.50
CA GLY A 275 -0.13 20.94 4.52
C GLY A 275 -1.00 20.94 3.26
N ASP A 276 -1.43 19.76 2.80
CA ASP A 276 -2.35 19.59 1.66
C ASP A 276 -3.83 19.49 2.09
N GLY A 277 -4.13 19.77 3.35
CA GLY A 277 -5.45 19.66 3.95
C GLY A 277 -5.66 18.37 4.73
N MET A 278 -6.79 18.32 5.46
CA MET A 278 -7.20 17.14 6.22
C MET A 278 -8.45 16.55 5.59
N LEU A 279 -8.44 15.26 5.27
CA LEU A 279 -9.62 14.54 4.79
C LEU A 279 -10.48 14.05 5.94
N GLU A 280 -11.78 13.92 5.70
CA GLU A 280 -12.69 13.22 6.60
C GLU A 280 -12.53 11.70 6.45
N ALA A 281 -12.72 10.94 7.54
CA ALA A 281 -12.52 9.50 7.54
C ALA A 281 -13.43 8.75 6.54
N ASN A 282 -14.66 9.21 6.34
CA ASN A 282 -15.61 8.64 5.38
C ASN A 282 -15.13 8.84 3.94
N VAL A 283 -14.52 9.98 3.61
CA VAL A 283 -13.92 10.22 2.28
C VAL A 283 -12.77 9.23 2.03
N VAL A 284 -11.94 8.98 3.05
CA VAL A 284 -10.88 7.96 2.95
C VAL A 284 -11.47 6.57 2.73
N ALA A 285 -12.56 6.22 3.43
CA ALA A 285 -13.23 4.92 3.25
C ALA A 285 -13.80 4.75 1.84
N ASP A 286 -14.35 5.80 1.23
CA ASP A 286 -14.81 5.78 -0.16
C ASP A 286 -13.66 5.52 -1.15
N ILE A 287 -12.53 6.19 -0.94
CA ILE A 287 -11.33 6.00 -1.76
C ILE A 287 -10.76 4.59 -1.59
N VAL A 288 -10.79 4.05 -0.37
CA VAL A 288 -10.37 2.66 -0.09
C VAL A 288 -11.26 1.67 -0.82
N ALA A 289 -12.58 1.80 -0.73
CA ALA A 289 -13.52 0.91 -1.42
C ALA A 289 -13.26 0.91 -2.93
N HIS A 290 -13.07 2.09 -3.53
CA HIS A 290 -12.71 2.20 -4.94
C HIS A 290 -11.34 1.56 -5.24
N GLY A 291 -10.32 1.81 -4.42
CA GLY A 291 -8.99 1.22 -4.60
C GLY A 291 -8.99 -0.31 -4.50
N LEU A 292 -9.77 -0.88 -3.58
CA LEU A 292 -9.97 -2.33 -3.47
C LEU A 292 -10.64 -2.93 -4.69
N GLN A 293 -11.68 -2.26 -5.24
CA GLN A 293 -12.33 -2.67 -6.48
C GLN A 293 -11.36 -2.70 -7.65
N GLN A 294 -10.45 -1.73 -7.73
CA GLN A 294 -9.40 -1.68 -8.76
C GLN A 294 -8.19 -2.58 -8.48
N GLU A 295 -8.18 -3.28 -7.34
CA GLU A 295 -7.02 -4.06 -6.86
C GLU A 295 -5.72 -3.23 -6.81
N SER A 296 -5.85 -1.94 -6.52
CA SER A 296 -4.72 -1.02 -6.46
C SER A 296 -3.80 -1.38 -5.29
N PHE A 297 -2.52 -1.65 -5.57
CA PHE A 297 -1.56 -1.92 -4.51
C PHE A 297 -1.37 -0.72 -3.58
N LEU A 298 -1.22 0.47 -4.14
CA LEU A 298 -1.02 1.69 -3.37
C LEU A 298 -2.26 2.60 -3.47
N ILE A 299 -2.95 2.79 -2.35
CA ILE A 299 -4.12 3.66 -2.22
C ILE A 299 -3.68 4.95 -1.53
N LEU A 300 -3.70 6.05 -2.28
CA LEU A 300 -3.28 7.38 -1.85
C LEU A 300 -4.49 8.31 -1.79
N PRO A 301 -5.09 8.53 -0.61
CA PRO A 301 -6.19 9.48 -0.46
C PRO A 301 -5.82 10.93 -0.83
N HIS A 302 -4.56 11.29 -0.61
CA HIS A 302 -3.98 12.58 -1.00
C HIS A 302 -3.12 12.38 -2.25
N PRO A 303 -3.56 12.78 -3.44
CA PRO A 303 -2.86 12.52 -4.71
C PRO A 303 -1.50 13.20 -4.80
N GLU A 304 -1.27 14.26 -4.05
CA GLU A 304 -0.01 15.02 -3.95
C GLU A 304 1.15 14.13 -3.50
N VAL A 305 0.86 13.08 -2.72
CA VAL A 305 1.87 12.12 -2.26
C VAL A 305 2.61 11.48 -3.43
N THR A 306 1.94 11.23 -4.55
CA THR A 306 2.58 10.68 -5.77
C THR A 306 3.67 11.63 -6.28
N GLU A 307 3.40 12.92 -6.35
CA GLU A 307 4.37 13.92 -6.79
C GLU A 307 5.54 14.02 -5.81
N TYR A 308 5.26 13.98 -4.49
CA TYR A 308 6.31 14.02 -3.47
C TYR A 308 7.22 12.79 -3.54
N MET A 309 6.68 11.61 -3.77
CA MET A 309 7.47 10.39 -4.01
C MET A 309 8.38 10.53 -5.23
N GLN A 310 7.85 11.07 -6.33
CA GLN A 310 8.64 11.31 -7.54
C GLN A 310 9.78 12.30 -7.28
N ARG A 311 9.51 13.41 -6.57
CA ARG A 311 10.52 14.41 -6.18
C ARG A 311 11.59 13.79 -5.27
N LYS A 312 11.18 12.97 -4.30
CA LYS A 312 12.07 12.27 -3.36
C LYS A 312 13.01 11.31 -4.08
N THR A 313 12.49 10.49 -5.00
CA THR A 313 13.27 9.48 -5.71
C THR A 313 14.13 10.05 -6.83
N ALA A 314 13.74 11.17 -7.44
CA ALA A 314 14.50 11.83 -8.49
C ALA A 314 15.82 12.44 -7.98
N ASP A 315 15.83 12.99 -6.77
CA ASP A 315 17.02 13.59 -6.13
C ASP A 315 16.85 13.59 -4.60
N TYR A 316 17.39 12.55 -3.97
CA TYR A 316 17.26 12.35 -2.53
C TYR A 316 17.93 13.44 -1.70
N ASP A 317 19.10 13.92 -2.11
CA ASP A 317 19.83 14.98 -1.39
C ASP A 317 19.08 16.31 -1.44
N ARG A 318 18.53 16.64 -2.60
CA ARG A 318 17.68 17.83 -2.77
C ARG A 318 16.42 17.74 -1.92
N TRP A 319 15.78 16.55 -1.90
CA TRP A 319 14.60 16.28 -1.07
C TRP A 319 14.90 16.52 0.41
N ILE A 320 15.94 15.88 0.96
CA ILE A 320 16.34 16.03 2.38
C ILE A 320 16.62 17.49 2.74
N LYS A 321 17.38 18.21 1.89
CA LYS A 321 17.64 19.65 2.09
C LYS A 321 16.35 20.47 2.05
N GLY A 322 15.40 20.10 1.19
CA GLY A 322 14.09 20.76 1.08
C GLY A 322 13.26 20.54 2.35
N MET A 323 13.15 19.30 2.81
CA MET A 323 12.40 18.96 4.03
C MET A 323 13.03 19.56 5.30
N ASN A 324 14.36 19.67 5.35
CA ASN A 324 15.03 20.33 6.45
C ASN A 324 14.67 21.85 6.52
N ARG A 325 14.66 22.57 5.38
CA ARG A 325 14.19 23.96 5.35
C ARG A 325 12.72 24.08 5.72
N PHE A 326 11.90 23.14 5.25
CA PHE A 326 10.48 23.10 5.60
C PHE A 326 10.29 22.93 7.11
N HIS A 327 11.01 22.00 7.73
CA HIS A 327 10.99 21.81 9.18
C HIS A 327 11.38 23.09 9.93
N GLN A 328 12.45 23.77 9.52
CA GLN A 328 12.85 25.05 10.11
C GLN A 328 11.75 26.12 10.00
N SER A 329 11.03 26.15 8.88
CA SER A 329 9.92 27.13 8.71
C SER A 329 8.69 26.82 9.58
N LEU A 330 8.50 25.55 10.03
CA LEU A 330 7.43 25.18 10.95
C LEU A 330 7.77 25.54 12.40
N ALA A 331 9.05 25.47 12.77
CA ALA A 331 9.51 25.77 14.13
C ALA A 331 9.39 27.27 14.48
N GLY A 332 9.16 28.14 13.50
CA GLY A 332 9.08 29.58 13.66
C GLY A 332 10.41 30.20 14.09
N ASP A 333 11.10 30.93 13.21
CA ASP A 333 12.26 31.77 13.56
C ASP A 333 11.88 32.83 14.62
#